data_8d4ac61ecd259eaa3dacbdc9bc9903e6
#
_entry.id   8d4ac61ecd259eaa3dacbdc9bc9903e6
#
_cell.length_a   1.000
_cell.length_b   1.000
_cell.length_c   1.000
_cell.angle_alpha   90.00
_cell.angle_beta   90.00
_cell.angle_gamma   90.00
#
_symmetry.space_group_name_H-M   'P 1'
#
loop_
_entity.id
_entity.type
_entity.pdbx_description
1 polymer ?
#
loop_
_entity_poly.entity_id
_entity_poly.type
_entity_poly.pdbx_seq_one_letter_code
_entity_poly.pdbx_strand_id
1 'polypeptide(L)'
;MIKCEEPLSHYGIKSQDRADIIIHKQGQNGIIPLAVIECKAPEVFLGGKETDQLVGYANKLYCDYLLLTNGMNSFSYYYSEKENQYLRIEEIPTYIEMLNGQSELLEIQQCPERTPFKDLEGLVLQGRKNGPSSDIGDDTPIVLAVMSLNLLDALLDERIKLPESHDSFFRLIKDLGVRLLSYGNAGGGSFSGPYRSFLIEYNSSNQIVSFGISTYSTDNHLNVSKTVLNVAIDTDTSAHHALQLVIDDNVVLSGDKFSFYHHGKIGIGRIGSGKVDELRILMEQYCPQLICGDQFYFGTLQNNKLFTLADRPVCTLIENLISYALIRDIYRNEVRIRRSAASSFHSIKKQKRQKAK
;
A
#
# COMPACT_ATOMS: atom_id res chain seq x y z
N MET A 1 4.05 11.83 -31.45
CA MET A 1 5.07 10.79 -31.78
C MET A 1 4.92 9.62 -30.82
N ILE A 2 5.04 8.40 -31.33
CA ILE A 2 4.97 7.17 -30.51
C ILE A 2 6.34 6.51 -30.54
N LYS A 3 6.83 6.05 -29.38
CA LYS A 3 8.04 5.25 -29.24
C LYS A 3 7.71 3.96 -28.51
N CYS A 4 8.24 2.84 -28.99
CA CYS A 4 8.07 1.52 -28.42
C CYS A 4 9.37 1.03 -27.80
N GLU A 5 9.29 0.21 -26.74
CA GLU A 5 10.44 -0.39 -26.06
C GLU A 5 11.50 0.67 -25.65
N GLU A 6 11.02 1.80 -25.12
CA GLU A 6 11.85 2.99 -24.93
C GLU A 6 12.54 2.98 -23.56
N PRO A 7 13.89 2.96 -23.51
CA PRO A 7 14.62 3.05 -22.26
C PRO A 7 14.39 4.37 -21.53
N LEU A 8 14.11 4.32 -20.23
CA LEU A 8 13.91 5.53 -19.43
C LEU A 8 15.17 6.40 -19.34
N SER A 9 16.34 5.82 -19.55
CA SER A 9 17.61 6.57 -19.63
C SER A 9 17.65 7.63 -20.71
N HIS A 10 16.86 7.50 -21.80
CA HIS A 10 16.73 8.50 -22.85
C HIS A 10 16.04 9.79 -22.40
N TYR A 11 15.37 9.76 -21.22
CA TYR A 11 14.74 10.92 -20.57
C TYR A 11 15.57 11.48 -19.43
N GLY A 12 16.86 11.11 -19.34
CA GLY A 12 17.76 11.56 -18.27
C GLY A 12 17.55 10.83 -16.94
N ILE A 13 16.73 9.77 -16.92
CA ILE A 13 16.40 8.99 -15.73
C ILE A 13 17.46 7.90 -15.55
N LYS A 14 18.09 7.84 -14.37
CA LYS A 14 19.05 6.78 -14.03
C LYS A 14 18.30 5.48 -13.70
N SER A 15 17.85 4.77 -14.72
CA SER A 15 17.15 3.49 -14.62
C SER A 15 17.53 2.59 -15.78
N GLN A 16 17.50 1.27 -15.56
CA GLN A 16 17.60 0.25 -16.62
C GLN A 16 16.23 -0.15 -17.16
N ASP A 17 15.16 0.44 -16.60
CA ASP A 17 13.80 0.14 -17.00
C ASP A 17 13.52 0.64 -18.41
N ARG A 18 12.55 -0.02 -19.05
CA ARG A 18 12.07 0.29 -20.40
C ARG A 18 10.55 0.28 -20.35
N ALA A 19 9.93 1.32 -20.92
CA ALA A 19 8.48 1.37 -21.08
C ALA A 19 8.09 0.75 -22.43
N ASP A 20 7.02 -0.03 -22.45
CA ASP A 20 6.57 -0.69 -23.70
C ASP A 20 6.19 0.33 -24.76
N ILE A 21 5.38 1.33 -24.43
CA ILE A 21 4.99 2.40 -25.35
C ILE A 21 4.96 3.73 -24.61
N ILE A 22 5.57 4.77 -25.23
CA ILE A 22 5.44 6.16 -24.78
C ILE A 22 4.85 7.00 -25.91
N ILE A 23 3.74 7.66 -25.62
CA ILE A 23 3.12 8.65 -26.50
C ILE A 23 3.62 10.03 -26.11
N HIS A 24 3.99 10.85 -27.10
CA HIS A 24 4.57 12.17 -26.86
C HIS A 24 3.68 13.28 -27.43
N LYS A 25 3.73 14.45 -26.81
CA LYS A 25 3.18 15.71 -27.32
C LYS A 25 4.30 16.71 -27.62
N GLN A 26 4.00 17.71 -28.44
CA GLN A 26 4.89 18.85 -28.64
C GLN A 26 4.81 19.77 -27.43
N GLY A 27 5.91 19.98 -26.75
CA GLY A 27 6.07 20.96 -25.69
C GLY A 27 6.79 22.22 -26.19
N GLN A 28 6.97 23.19 -25.31
CA GLN A 28 7.63 24.47 -25.65
C GLN A 28 9.10 24.29 -26.07
N ASN A 29 9.81 23.38 -25.42
CA ASN A 29 11.25 23.13 -25.61
C ASN A 29 11.56 21.81 -26.31
N GLY A 30 10.58 21.20 -26.97
CA GLY A 30 10.75 19.91 -27.65
C GLY A 30 9.61 18.93 -27.38
N ILE A 31 9.88 17.68 -27.69
CA ILE A 31 8.89 16.61 -27.54
C ILE A 31 8.96 16.07 -26.10
N ILE A 32 7.81 16.03 -25.43
CA ILE A 32 7.68 15.55 -24.06
C ILE A 32 6.71 14.36 -23.96
N PRO A 33 6.89 13.44 -23.00
CA PRO A 33 5.95 12.35 -22.75
C PRO A 33 4.55 12.89 -22.43
N LEU A 34 3.53 12.24 -22.96
CA LEU A 34 2.12 12.53 -22.72
C LEU A 34 1.43 11.36 -22.01
N ALA A 35 1.70 10.15 -22.50
CA ALA A 35 1.15 8.93 -21.94
C ALA A 35 2.20 7.82 -21.93
N VAL A 36 2.13 6.94 -20.96
CA VAL A 36 2.87 5.68 -20.91
C VAL A 36 1.90 4.51 -20.89
N ILE A 37 2.20 3.49 -21.69
CA ILE A 37 1.40 2.28 -21.83
C ILE A 37 2.27 1.09 -21.46
N GLU A 38 1.78 0.25 -20.59
CA GLU A 38 2.34 -1.06 -20.26
C GLU A 38 1.46 -2.16 -20.85
N CYS A 39 2.06 -3.06 -21.61
CA CYS A 39 1.39 -4.14 -22.31
C CYS A 39 1.79 -5.48 -21.70
N LYS A 40 0.82 -6.30 -21.37
CA LYS A 40 1.03 -7.65 -20.87
C LYS A 40 0.46 -8.68 -21.84
N ALA A 41 0.92 -9.93 -21.76
CA ALA A 41 0.34 -11.03 -22.51
C ALA A 41 -1.11 -11.28 -22.06
N PRO A 42 -1.99 -11.78 -22.96
CA PRO A 42 -3.42 -11.93 -22.66
C PRO A 42 -3.74 -12.79 -21.43
N GLU A 43 -2.87 -13.76 -21.12
CA GLU A 43 -2.98 -14.65 -19.97
C GLU A 43 -2.52 -14.02 -18.65
N VAL A 44 -1.88 -12.85 -18.70
CA VAL A 44 -1.42 -12.15 -17.49
C VAL A 44 -2.58 -11.38 -16.89
N PHE A 45 -2.86 -11.64 -15.63
CA PHE A 45 -3.82 -10.86 -14.85
C PHE A 45 -3.26 -9.46 -14.60
N LEU A 46 -4.05 -8.44 -14.91
CA LEU A 46 -3.66 -7.04 -14.68
C LEU A 46 -3.94 -6.68 -13.22
N GLY A 47 -2.93 -6.77 -12.38
CA GLY A 47 -3.02 -6.54 -10.95
C GLY A 47 -2.00 -5.52 -10.43
N GLY A 48 -1.77 -5.55 -9.13
CA GLY A 48 -0.92 -4.58 -8.42
C GLY A 48 0.49 -4.49 -8.98
N LYS A 49 1.14 -5.62 -9.27
CA LYS A 49 2.52 -5.65 -9.77
C LYS A 49 2.69 -4.95 -11.13
N GLU A 50 1.73 -5.13 -12.03
CA GLU A 50 1.72 -4.53 -13.37
C GLU A 50 1.42 -3.02 -13.25
N THR A 51 0.52 -2.66 -12.34
CA THR A 51 0.22 -1.27 -12.00
C THR A 51 1.43 -0.57 -11.38
N ASP A 52 2.22 -1.28 -10.55
CA ASP A 52 3.47 -0.80 -9.95
C ASP A 52 4.44 -0.27 -10.97
N GLN A 53 4.70 -1.10 -11.95
CA GLN A 53 5.64 -0.81 -13.01
C GLN A 53 5.19 0.45 -13.75
N LEU A 54 3.91 0.51 -14.11
CA LEU A 54 3.33 1.63 -14.84
C LEU A 54 3.38 2.94 -14.05
N VAL A 55 2.95 2.94 -12.78
CA VAL A 55 3.01 4.12 -11.90
C VAL A 55 4.46 4.55 -11.68
N GLY A 56 5.37 3.60 -11.53
CA GLY A 56 6.80 3.86 -11.42
C GLY A 56 7.36 4.59 -12.65
N TYR A 57 6.94 4.22 -13.86
CA TYR A 57 7.34 4.90 -15.10
C TYR A 57 6.72 6.29 -15.20
N ALA A 58 5.43 6.40 -14.90
CA ALA A 58 4.70 7.64 -14.98
C ALA A 58 5.24 8.73 -14.06
N ASN A 59 5.53 8.38 -12.82
CA ASN A 59 6.12 9.30 -11.86
C ASN A 59 7.52 9.80 -12.30
N LYS A 60 8.28 8.93 -12.97
CA LYS A 60 9.60 9.31 -13.51
C LYS A 60 9.52 10.15 -14.78
N LEU A 61 8.51 9.92 -15.62
CA LEU A 61 8.33 10.55 -16.92
C LEU A 61 7.41 11.78 -16.87
N TYR A 62 6.71 12.00 -15.76
CA TYR A 62 5.70 13.05 -15.57
C TYR A 62 4.62 13.00 -16.67
N CYS A 63 4.11 11.79 -16.97
CA CYS A 63 3.06 11.60 -17.96
C CYS A 63 1.70 12.01 -17.42
N ASP A 64 0.88 12.64 -18.27
CA ASP A 64 -0.49 13.01 -17.92
C ASP A 64 -1.43 11.78 -17.90
N TYR A 65 -1.12 10.75 -18.71
CA TYR A 65 -1.95 9.55 -18.86
C TYR A 65 -1.19 8.25 -18.63
N LEU A 66 -1.86 7.26 -18.06
CA LEU A 66 -1.39 5.88 -17.89
C LEU A 66 -2.35 4.90 -18.52
N LEU A 67 -1.83 3.89 -19.21
CA LEU A 67 -2.62 2.79 -19.75
C LEU A 67 -1.95 1.45 -19.42
N LEU A 68 -2.72 0.56 -18.85
CA LEU A 68 -2.33 -0.84 -18.59
C LEU A 68 -3.26 -1.74 -19.38
N THR A 69 -2.71 -2.62 -20.21
CA THR A 69 -3.51 -3.52 -21.04
C THR A 69 -2.86 -4.88 -21.22
N ASN A 70 -3.69 -5.93 -21.33
CA ASN A 70 -3.30 -7.26 -21.77
C ASN A 70 -4.01 -7.67 -23.07
N GLY A 71 -4.63 -6.70 -23.77
CA GLY A 71 -5.41 -6.95 -24.98
C GLY A 71 -6.83 -7.48 -24.72
N MET A 72 -7.10 -8.06 -23.55
CA MET A 72 -8.44 -8.50 -23.12
C MET A 72 -9.12 -7.46 -22.25
N ASN A 73 -8.34 -6.84 -21.36
CA ASN A 73 -8.76 -5.80 -20.46
C ASN A 73 -7.80 -4.61 -20.57
N SER A 74 -8.32 -3.41 -20.32
CA SER A 74 -7.54 -2.17 -20.30
C SER A 74 -7.97 -1.28 -19.15
N PHE A 75 -7.00 -0.65 -18.50
CA PHE A 75 -7.22 0.33 -17.44
C PHE A 75 -6.52 1.62 -17.83
N SER A 76 -7.27 2.71 -17.82
CA SER A 76 -6.78 4.03 -18.19
C SER A 76 -6.90 5.00 -17.02
N TYR A 77 -5.89 5.85 -16.85
CA TYR A 77 -5.83 6.82 -15.77
C TYR A 77 -5.34 8.16 -16.30
N TYR A 78 -5.83 9.25 -15.70
CA TYR A 78 -5.42 10.63 -15.95
C TYR A 78 -4.92 11.28 -14.66
N TYR A 79 -3.82 12.02 -14.72
CA TYR A 79 -3.29 12.76 -13.59
C TYR A 79 -4.09 14.03 -13.33
N SER A 80 -4.75 14.09 -12.20
CA SER A 80 -5.47 15.27 -11.73
C SER A 80 -4.56 16.13 -10.86
N GLU A 81 -4.16 17.30 -11.34
CA GLU A 81 -3.40 18.27 -10.54
C GLU A 81 -4.16 18.69 -9.28
N LYS A 82 -5.49 18.83 -9.39
CA LYS A 82 -6.36 19.20 -8.28
C LYS A 82 -6.32 18.19 -7.13
N GLU A 83 -6.37 16.89 -7.47
CA GLU A 83 -6.39 15.80 -6.50
C GLU A 83 -4.96 15.25 -6.22
N ASN A 84 -3.96 15.72 -6.99
CA ASN A 84 -2.56 15.29 -6.93
C ASN A 84 -2.42 13.76 -7.03
N GLN A 85 -3.17 13.15 -7.95
CA GLN A 85 -3.18 11.69 -8.16
C GLN A 85 -3.70 11.31 -9.55
N TYR A 86 -3.42 10.05 -9.95
CA TYR A 86 -4.04 9.48 -11.13
C TYR A 86 -5.47 9.02 -10.82
N LEU A 87 -6.42 9.53 -11.59
CA LEU A 87 -7.82 9.15 -11.52
C LEU A 87 -8.14 8.21 -12.68
N ARG A 88 -8.91 7.17 -12.41
CA ARG A 88 -9.35 6.25 -13.44
C ARG A 88 -10.29 6.97 -14.41
N ILE A 89 -10.13 6.69 -15.70
CA ILE A 89 -11.01 7.18 -16.77
C ILE A 89 -11.73 6.00 -17.42
N GLU A 90 -12.93 6.26 -17.91
CA GLU A 90 -13.84 5.21 -18.37
C GLU A 90 -13.32 4.54 -19.64
N GLU A 91 -12.89 5.35 -20.60
CA GLU A 91 -12.39 4.89 -21.87
C GLU A 91 -10.94 5.33 -22.12
N ILE A 92 -10.27 4.66 -23.04
CA ILE A 92 -8.95 5.10 -23.53
C ILE A 92 -9.16 6.34 -24.38
N PRO A 93 -8.69 7.53 -23.96
CA PRO A 93 -8.90 8.74 -24.75
C PRO A 93 -8.08 8.67 -26.05
N THR A 94 -8.64 9.26 -27.09
CA THR A 94 -7.90 9.46 -28.33
C THR A 94 -6.73 10.43 -28.12
N TYR A 95 -5.76 10.41 -29.02
CA TYR A 95 -4.60 11.31 -28.95
C TYR A 95 -5.02 12.80 -28.90
N ILE A 96 -6.09 13.18 -29.61
CA ILE A 96 -6.60 14.55 -29.64
C ILE A 96 -7.23 14.92 -28.29
N GLU A 97 -7.99 14.02 -27.70
CA GLU A 97 -8.56 14.20 -26.36
C GLU A 97 -7.45 14.33 -25.31
N MET A 98 -6.43 13.48 -25.38
CA MET A 98 -5.26 13.58 -24.49
C MET A 98 -4.55 14.94 -24.62
N LEU A 99 -4.40 15.47 -25.86
CA LEU A 99 -3.79 16.78 -26.08
C LEU A 99 -4.60 17.93 -25.50
N ASN A 100 -5.92 17.80 -25.49
CA ASN A 100 -6.85 18.79 -24.98
C ASN A 100 -7.09 18.67 -23.47
N GLY A 101 -6.46 17.68 -22.82
CA GLY A 101 -6.71 17.39 -21.40
C GLY A 101 -8.14 16.90 -21.13
N GLN A 102 -8.84 16.43 -22.18
CA GLN A 102 -10.19 15.88 -22.05
C GLN A 102 -10.07 14.44 -21.59
N SER A 103 -10.61 14.17 -20.42
CA SER A 103 -10.81 12.82 -19.91
C SER A 103 -12.19 12.83 -19.26
N GLU A 104 -13.10 12.01 -19.79
CA GLU A 104 -14.27 11.66 -18.99
C GLU A 104 -13.73 10.79 -17.85
N LEU A 105 -13.50 11.46 -16.73
CA LEU A 105 -13.21 10.76 -15.49
C LEU A 105 -14.36 9.78 -15.31
N LEU A 106 -14.06 8.51 -15.10
CA LEU A 106 -15.02 7.64 -14.48
C LEU A 106 -15.51 8.41 -13.28
N GLU A 107 -16.72 8.98 -13.42
CA GLU A 107 -17.34 9.62 -12.28
C GLU A 107 -17.30 8.60 -11.17
N ILE A 108 -16.55 8.91 -10.12
CA ILE A 108 -16.46 8.12 -8.88
C ILE A 108 -17.89 7.92 -8.26
N GLN A 109 -18.90 8.46 -8.91
CA GLN A 109 -20.31 8.33 -8.57
C GLN A 109 -20.89 6.92 -8.75
N GLN A 110 -20.18 6.02 -9.42
CA GLN A 110 -20.55 4.60 -9.41
C GLN A 110 -19.38 3.78 -8.87
N CYS A 111 -19.09 4.01 -7.58
CA CYS A 111 -18.55 2.91 -6.80
C CYS A 111 -19.52 1.73 -7.04
N PRO A 112 -19.12 0.65 -7.72
CA PRO A 112 -20.05 -0.44 -8.02
C PRO A 112 -20.73 -0.86 -6.72
N GLU A 113 -22.03 -1.18 -6.80
CA GLU A 113 -22.72 -1.70 -5.63
C GLU A 113 -21.89 -2.88 -5.08
N ARG A 114 -21.59 -2.80 -3.80
CA ARG A 114 -20.81 -3.85 -3.16
C ARG A 114 -21.56 -5.16 -3.22
N THR A 115 -20.85 -6.24 -3.53
CA THR A 115 -21.40 -7.59 -3.49
C THR A 115 -22.07 -7.85 -2.12
N PRO A 116 -23.32 -8.29 -2.08
CA PRO A 116 -23.99 -8.62 -0.83
C PRO A 116 -23.18 -9.61 0.01
N PHE A 117 -23.18 -9.46 1.33
CA PHE A 117 -22.37 -10.27 2.24
C PHE A 117 -22.48 -11.79 1.99
N LYS A 118 -23.70 -12.28 1.73
CA LYS A 118 -23.99 -13.70 1.45
C LYS A 118 -23.32 -14.23 0.18
N ASP A 119 -22.96 -13.34 -0.76
CA ASP A 119 -22.44 -13.70 -2.08
C ASP A 119 -20.90 -13.55 -2.16
N LEU A 120 -20.25 -12.97 -1.13
CA LEU A 120 -18.81 -12.76 -1.10
C LEU A 120 -18.00 -14.06 -1.21
N GLU A 121 -18.44 -15.15 -0.59
CA GLU A 121 -17.75 -16.45 -0.69
C GLU A 121 -17.76 -16.96 -2.14
N GLY A 122 -18.88 -16.84 -2.82
CA GLY A 122 -19.00 -17.18 -4.24
C GLY A 122 -18.05 -16.36 -5.11
N LEU A 123 -17.91 -15.06 -4.82
CA LEU A 123 -16.99 -14.16 -5.52
C LEU A 123 -15.52 -14.57 -5.33
N VAL A 124 -15.10 -14.86 -4.09
CA VAL A 124 -13.74 -15.34 -3.80
C VAL A 124 -13.45 -16.66 -4.52
N LEU A 125 -14.37 -17.61 -4.47
CA LEU A 125 -14.22 -18.91 -5.14
C LEU A 125 -14.16 -18.78 -6.66
N GLN A 126 -14.93 -17.86 -7.25
CA GLN A 126 -14.87 -17.56 -8.67
C GLN A 126 -13.55 -16.89 -9.06
N GLY A 127 -13.07 -15.92 -8.25
CA GLY A 127 -11.79 -15.26 -8.45
C GLY A 127 -10.65 -16.27 -8.53
N ARG A 128 -10.57 -17.20 -7.60
CA ARG A 128 -9.55 -18.27 -7.58
C ARG A 128 -9.58 -19.19 -8.81
N LYS A 129 -10.73 -19.40 -9.43
CA LYS A 129 -10.84 -20.17 -10.68
C LYS A 129 -10.32 -19.41 -11.89
N ASN A 130 -10.36 -18.08 -11.84
CA ASN A 130 -9.95 -17.21 -12.93
C ASN A 130 -8.44 -16.93 -12.93
N GLY A 131 -7.71 -17.36 -11.90
CA GLY A 131 -6.27 -17.21 -11.75
C GLY A 131 -5.89 -16.49 -10.45
N PRO A 132 -4.58 -16.36 -10.16
CA PRO A 132 -4.10 -15.75 -8.94
C PRO A 132 -4.53 -14.27 -8.84
N SER A 133 -5.05 -13.89 -7.67
CA SER A 133 -5.41 -12.51 -7.35
C SER A 133 -4.19 -11.74 -6.82
N SER A 134 -4.09 -10.46 -7.13
CA SER A 134 -3.10 -9.55 -6.52
C SER A 134 -3.44 -9.17 -5.08
N ASP A 135 -4.72 -9.28 -4.71
CA ASP A 135 -5.23 -8.73 -3.46
C ASP A 135 -5.46 -9.81 -2.39
N ILE A 136 -5.95 -10.98 -2.81
CA ILE A 136 -6.29 -12.08 -1.89
C ILE A 136 -5.46 -13.32 -2.23
N GLY A 137 -4.70 -13.80 -1.26
CA GLY A 137 -3.85 -14.98 -1.43
C GLY A 137 -4.66 -16.26 -1.69
N ASP A 138 -4.21 -17.06 -2.67
CA ASP A 138 -4.90 -18.28 -3.08
C ASP A 138 -4.92 -19.34 -1.97
N ASP A 139 -3.88 -19.37 -1.12
CA ASP A 139 -3.78 -20.31 -0.01
C ASP A 139 -4.45 -19.80 1.28
N THR A 140 -4.89 -18.55 1.30
CA THR A 140 -5.62 -18.00 2.46
C THR A 140 -6.91 -18.80 2.69
N PRO A 141 -7.18 -19.29 3.92
CA PRO A 141 -8.44 -19.98 4.23
C PRO A 141 -9.65 -19.19 3.75
N ILE A 142 -10.63 -19.87 3.13
CA ILE A 142 -11.77 -19.20 2.45
C ILE A 142 -12.48 -18.18 3.35
N VAL A 143 -12.67 -18.50 4.62
CA VAL A 143 -13.34 -17.60 5.56
C VAL A 143 -12.52 -16.32 5.83
N LEU A 144 -11.19 -16.41 5.86
CA LEU A 144 -10.28 -15.27 5.98
C LEU A 144 -10.17 -14.50 4.67
N ALA A 145 -10.23 -15.18 3.54
CA ALA A 145 -10.26 -14.56 2.22
C ALA A 145 -11.54 -13.71 2.03
N VAL A 146 -12.70 -14.24 2.42
CA VAL A 146 -13.98 -13.51 2.43
C VAL A 146 -13.93 -12.29 3.34
N MET A 147 -13.40 -12.45 4.55
CA MET A 147 -13.20 -11.35 5.49
C MET A 147 -12.27 -10.28 4.90
N SER A 148 -11.17 -10.69 4.27
CA SER A 148 -10.20 -9.77 3.66
C SER A 148 -10.80 -9.00 2.49
N LEU A 149 -11.58 -9.66 1.62
CA LEU A 149 -12.30 -9.02 0.54
C LEU A 149 -13.32 -8.01 1.08
N ASN A 150 -14.09 -8.39 2.10
CA ASN A 150 -15.05 -7.49 2.76
C ASN A 150 -14.37 -6.25 3.36
N LEU A 151 -13.18 -6.41 3.94
CA LEU A 151 -12.39 -5.29 4.48
C LEU A 151 -11.79 -4.43 3.35
N LEU A 152 -11.29 -5.05 2.28
CA LEU A 152 -10.79 -4.34 1.11
C LEU A 152 -11.88 -3.48 0.49
N ASP A 153 -13.07 -4.05 0.24
CA ASP A 153 -14.23 -3.32 -0.29
C ASP A 153 -14.64 -2.15 0.62
N ALA A 154 -14.52 -2.31 1.95
CA ALA A 154 -14.80 -1.23 2.89
C ALA A 154 -13.77 -0.10 2.80
N LEU A 155 -12.49 -0.44 2.61
CA LEU A 155 -11.42 0.54 2.42
C LEU A 155 -11.55 1.28 1.08
N LEU A 156 -12.00 0.60 0.03
CA LEU A 156 -12.14 1.18 -1.30
C LEU A 156 -13.48 1.92 -1.51
N ASP A 157 -14.43 1.80 -0.60
CA ASP A 157 -15.72 2.51 -0.68
C ASP A 157 -15.55 3.98 -0.29
N GLU A 158 -15.35 4.86 -1.28
CA GLU A 158 -15.16 6.29 -1.07
C GLU A 158 -16.42 7.06 -0.69
N ARG A 159 -17.60 6.42 -0.79
CA ARG A 159 -18.88 7.01 -0.34
C ARG A 159 -18.92 7.20 1.17
N ILE A 160 -18.16 6.38 1.90
CA ILE A 160 -18.11 6.40 3.36
C ILE A 160 -16.72 6.84 3.80
N LYS A 161 -16.66 7.92 4.54
CA LYS A 161 -15.43 8.46 5.10
C LYS A 161 -15.23 7.97 6.53
N LEU A 162 -13.96 7.75 6.91
CA LEU A 162 -13.62 7.51 8.31
C LEU A 162 -13.97 8.78 9.11
N PRO A 163 -14.78 8.69 10.16
CA PRO A 163 -15.11 9.85 10.97
C PRO A 163 -13.86 10.43 11.64
N GLU A 164 -13.84 11.75 11.79
CA GLU A 164 -12.77 12.42 12.54
C GLU A 164 -12.66 11.81 13.95
N SER A 165 -11.45 11.53 14.37
CA SER A 165 -11.17 10.93 15.67
C SER A 165 -10.09 11.73 16.38
N HIS A 166 -10.30 11.95 17.66
CA HIS A 166 -9.32 12.53 18.57
C HIS A 166 -8.81 11.43 19.52
N ASP A 167 -8.09 10.45 18.96
CA ASP A 167 -7.34 9.54 19.79
C ASP A 167 -6.27 10.30 20.57
N SER A 168 -5.95 9.81 21.76
CA SER A 168 -4.91 10.41 22.61
C SER A 168 -3.52 10.34 21.98
N PHE A 169 -3.28 9.43 21.05
CA PHE A 169 -1.98 9.18 20.46
C PHE A 169 -1.74 9.93 19.13
N PHE A 170 -2.78 10.11 18.31
CA PHE A 170 -2.76 10.88 17.08
C PHE A 170 -4.11 11.56 16.84
N ARG A 171 -4.16 12.52 15.92
CA ARG A 171 -5.42 13.13 15.48
C ARG A 171 -5.63 12.84 13.99
N LEU A 172 -6.76 12.24 13.64
CA LEU A 172 -7.18 12.12 12.25
C LEU A 172 -7.66 13.49 11.75
N ILE A 173 -6.94 14.07 10.78
CA ILE A 173 -7.26 15.38 10.19
C ILE A 173 -8.26 15.20 9.05
N LYS A 174 -7.97 14.25 8.12
CA LYS A 174 -8.77 14.09 6.91
C LYS A 174 -8.63 12.67 6.35
N ASP A 175 -9.74 12.13 5.89
CA ASP A 175 -9.76 10.97 5.01
C ASP A 175 -9.50 11.44 3.57
N LEU A 176 -8.37 11.06 3.00
CA LEU A 176 -7.92 11.47 1.67
C LEU A 176 -8.52 10.62 0.54
N GLY A 177 -9.31 9.58 0.88
CA GLY A 177 -9.88 8.65 -0.09
C GLY A 177 -8.89 7.58 -0.57
N VAL A 178 -9.22 6.97 -1.71
CA VAL A 178 -8.41 5.92 -2.34
C VAL A 178 -7.38 6.56 -3.26
N ARG A 179 -6.12 6.09 -3.16
CA ARG A 179 -5.00 6.55 -3.97
C ARG A 179 -4.23 5.35 -4.50
N LEU A 180 -3.76 5.43 -5.74
CA LEU A 180 -2.81 4.45 -6.29
C LEU A 180 -1.41 4.80 -5.79
N LEU A 181 -0.85 3.95 -4.94
CA LEU A 181 0.43 4.20 -4.27
C LEU A 181 1.33 2.96 -4.34
N SER A 182 2.63 3.19 -4.22
CA SER A 182 3.65 2.14 -4.16
C SER A 182 4.53 2.33 -2.93
N TYR A 183 4.63 1.30 -2.10
CA TYR A 183 5.48 1.33 -0.92
C TYR A 183 6.39 0.11 -0.87
N GLY A 184 7.67 0.36 -0.54
CA GLY A 184 8.63 -0.70 -0.27
C GLY A 184 8.55 -1.24 1.16
N ASN A 185 9.07 -2.43 1.38
CA ASN A 185 9.24 -3.03 2.70
C ASN A 185 10.71 -3.21 3.09
N ALA A 186 10.95 -3.45 4.36
CA ALA A 186 12.29 -3.64 4.91
C ALA A 186 13.02 -4.89 4.35
N GLY A 187 12.31 -5.83 3.77
CA GLY A 187 12.82 -7.05 3.16
C GLY A 187 13.17 -6.93 1.67
N GLY A 188 12.97 -5.75 1.06
CA GLY A 188 13.25 -5.47 -0.35
C GLY A 188 12.08 -5.74 -1.30
N GLY A 189 10.93 -6.19 -0.81
CA GLY A 189 9.69 -6.27 -1.59
C GLY A 189 8.96 -4.93 -1.63
N SER A 190 8.03 -4.79 -2.55
CA SER A 190 7.11 -3.65 -2.64
C SER A 190 5.70 -4.16 -2.94
N PHE A 191 4.73 -3.34 -2.57
CA PHE A 191 3.36 -3.50 -3.03
C PHE A 191 2.87 -2.17 -3.55
N SER A 192 2.22 -2.18 -4.71
CA SER A 192 1.52 -1.05 -5.26
C SER A 192 0.11 -1.45 -5.60
N GLY A 193 -0.80 -0.48 -5.48
CA GLY A 193 -2.20 -0.72 -5.71
C GLY A 193 -3.04 0.38 -5.07
N PRO A 194 -4.34 0.14 -4.94
CA PRO A 194 -5.23 1.06 -4.26
C PRO A 194 -5.00 1.02 -2.75
N TYR A 195 -4.74 2.19 -2.17
CA TYR A 195 -4.66 2.41 -0.73
C TYR A 195 -5.70 3.41 -0.28
N ARG A 196 -6.40 3.12 0.82
CA ARG A 196 -7.15 4.15 1.55
C ARG A 196 -6.18 4.96 2.40
N SER A 197 -6.12 6.26 2.18
CA SER A 197 -5.14 7.16 2.80
C SER A 197 -5.80 8.12 3.78
N PHE A 198 -5.12 8.36 4.89
CA PHE A 198 -5.57 9.24 5.97
C PHE A 198 -4.46 10.24 6.30
N LEU A 199 -4.80 11.54 6.31
CA LEU A 199 -3.94 12.58 6.85
C LEU A 199 -4.11 12.60 8.36
N ILE A 200 -3.04 12.43 9.08
CA ILE A 200 -3.01 12.45 10.54
C ILE A 200 -2.02 13.51 11.05
N GLU A 201 -2.27 14.01 12.23
CA GLU A 201 -1.29 14.79 13.01
C GLU A 201 -0.74 13.91 14.13
N TYR A 202 0.57 13.80 14.18
CA TYR A 202 1.30 13.10 15.22
C TYR A 202 2.57 13.90 15.59
N ASN A 203 2.78 14.18 16.89
CA ASN A 203 3.91 14.99 17.38
C ASN A 203 4.06 16.35 16.67
N SER A 204 2.96 17.07 16.46
CA SER A 204 2.92 18.37 15.76
C SER A 204 3.42 18.33 14.31
N SER A 205 3.46 17.16 13.69
CA SER A 205 3.75 16.98 12.27
C SER A 205 2.64 16.23 11.56
N ASN A 206 2.41 16.57 10.31
CA ASN A 206 1.43 15.87 9.48
C ASN A 206 2.09 14.66 8.80
N GLN A 207 1.39 13.55 8.78
CA GLN A 207 1.81 12.31 8.12
C GLN A 207 0.63 11.71 7.38
N ILE A 208 0.92 10.94 6.33
CA ILE A 208 -0.11 10.15 5.64
C ILE A 208 0.06 8.70 6.04
N VAL A 209 -1.03 8.09 6.51
CA VAL A 209 -1.11 6.65 6.77
C VAL A 209 -2.04 6.02 5.75
N SER A 210 -1.58 4.95 5.10
CA SER A 210 -2.30 4.32 4.00
C SER A 210 -2.48 2.83 4.24
N PHE A 211 -3.70 2.33 3.97
CA PHE A 211 -4.10 0.94 4.13
C PHE A 211 -4.35 0.30 2.78
N GLY A 212 -3.75 -0.85 2.54
CA GLY A 212 -4.00 -1.67 1.35
C GLY A 212 -3.97 -3.16 1.69
N ILE A 213 -4.61 -3.98 0.88
CA ILE A 213 -4.58 -5.44 1.00
C ILE A 213 -3.91 -5.99 -0.25
N SER A 214 -3.02 -6.96 -0.06
CA SER A 214 -2.25 -7.58 -1.15
C SER A 214 -1.94 -9.04 -0.86
N THR A 215 -1.41 -9.72 -1.86
CA THR A 215 -0.84 -11.05 -1.69
C THR A 215 0.61 -10.96 -1.23
N TYR A 216 1.03 -11.96 -0.50
CA TYR A 216 2.41 -12.20 -0.10
C TYR A 216 2.81 -13.61 -0.49
N SER A 217 3.74 -13.74 -1.43
CA SER A 217 4.35 -15.03 -1.79
C SER A 217 5.63 -15.24 -0.99
N THR A 218 5.79 -16.42 -0.41
CA THR A 218 7.07 -16.82 0.15
C THR A 218 7.91 -17.46 -0.96
N ASP A 219 9.14 -16.99 -1.17
CA ASP A 219 10.13 -17.56 -2.11
C ASP A 219 10.61 -18.99 -1.76
N ASN A 220 10.07 -19.56 -0.71
CA ASN A 220 10.34 -20.93 -0.35
C ASN A 220 9.53 -21.86 -1.28
N HIS A 221 10.18 -22.81 -1.89
CA HIS A 221 9.75 -23.89 -2.81
C HIS A 221 8.28 -24.37 -2.79
N LEU A 222 7.42 -23.76 -1.99
CA LEU A 222 6.01 -24.09 -1.81
C LEU A 222 5.06 -23.11 -2.50
N ASN A 223 5.55 -22.02 -3.09
CA ASN A 223 4.71 -20.97 -3.75
C ASN A 223 3.43 -20.58 -2.97
N VAL A 224 3.53 -20.53 -1.63
CA VAL A 224 2.36 -20.22 -0.80
C VAL A 224 2.02 -18.75 -0.91
N SER A 225 0.79 -18.47 -1.32
CA SER A 225 0.25 -17.11 -1.47
C SER A 225 -0.73 -16.79 -0.33
N LYS A 226 -0.29 -15.94 0.61
CA LYS A 226 -1.07 -15.46 1.77
C LYS A 226 -1.59 -14.05 1.56
N THR A 227 -2.63 -13.69 2.28
CA THR A 227 -3.18 -12.32 2.28
C THR A 227 -2.52 -11.46 3.34
N VAL A 228 -2.19 -10.21 2.99
CA VAL A 228 -1.54 -9.24 3.88
C VAL A 228 -2.31 -7.93 3.92
N LEU A 229 -2.62 -7.46 5.11
CA LEU A 229 -3.03 -6.08 5.34
C LEU A 229 -1.78 -5.22 5.56
N ASN A 230 -1.56 -4.28 4.64
CA ASN A 230 -0.44 -3.35 4.67
C ASN A 230 -0.86 -2.04 5.32
N VAL A 231 -0.03 -1.52 6.22
CA VAL A 231 -0.13 -0.17 6.75
C VAL A 231 1.16 0.56 6.42
N ALA A 232 1.08 1.55 5.56
CA ALA A 232 2.21 2.37 5.15
C ALA A 232 2.16 3.73 5.84
N ILE A 233 3.35 4.29 6.11
CA ILE A 233 3.52 5.65 6.61
C ILE A 233 4.33 6.43 5.58
N ASP A 234 3.85 7.62 5.25
CA ASP A 234 4.49 8.59 4.36
C ASP A 234 4.70 9.90 5.12
N THR A 235 5.96 10.28 5.22
CA THR A 235 6.43 11.50 5.89
C THR A 235 7.25 12.32 4.88
N ASP A 236 7.58 13.54 5.20
CA ASP A 236 8.43 14.41 4.36
C ASP A 236 9.79 13.78 3.97
N THR A 237 10.24 12.77 4.69
CA THR A 237 11.58 12.18 4.50
C THR A 237 11.56 10.70 4.11
N SER A 238 10.46 10.00 4.27
CA SER A 238 10.38 8.55 4.01
C SER A 238 8.97 8.08 3.77
N ALA A 239 8.83 7.12 2.85
CA ALA A 239 7.59 6.41 2.58
C ALA A 239 7.87 4.89 2.60
N HIS A 240 7.15 4.12 3.43
CA HIS A 240 7.39 2.68 3.57
C HIS A 240 6.25 1.96 4.29
N HIS A 241 6.20 0.64 4.14
CA HIS A 241 5.34 -0.20 4.96
C HIS A 241 5.83 -0.25 6.41
N ALA A 242 5.08 0.37 7.31
CA ALA A 242 5.35 0.33 8.75
C ALA A 242 4.90 -1.00 9.37
N LEU A 243 3.81 -1.59 8.85
CA LEU A 243 3.29 -2.88 9.24
C LEU A 243 2.84 -3.66 8.01
N GLN A 244 3.15 -4.94 7.98
CA GLN A 244 2.57 -5.95 7.08
C GLN A 244 1.97 -7.04 7.96
N LEU A 245 0.65 -7.03 8.11
CA LEU A 245 -0.10 -7.98 8.92
C LEU A 245 -0.56 -9.12 8.03
N VAL A 246 0.15 -10.27 8.08
CA VAL A 246 -0.27 -11.48 7.38
C VAL A 246 -1.57 -11.98 8.02
N ILE A 247 -2.67 -11.89 7.30
CA ILE A 247 -4.03 -12.21 7.77
C ILE A 247 -4.09 -13.64 8.27
N ASP A 248 -3.54 -14.57 7.49
CA ASP A 248 -3.55 -16.00 7.77
C ASP A 248 -2.92 -16.36 9.12
N ASP A 249 -1.91 -15.59 9.55
CA ASP A 249 -1.14 -15.88 10.77
C ASP A 249 -1.58 -15.02 11.97
N ASN A 250 -2.34 -13.94 11.75
CA ASN A 250 -2.61 -12.91 12.74
C ASN A 250 -4.10 -12.62 12.96
N VAL A 251 -4.99 -13.30 12.24
CA VAL A 251 -6.44 -13.18 12.46
C VAL A 251 -7.01 -14.51 12.92
N VAL A 252 -7.70 -14.47 14.04
CA VAL A 252 -8.31 -15.66 14.67
C VAL A 252 -9.83 -15.55 14.54
N LEU A 253 -10.45 -16.57 13.94
CA LEU A 253 -11.90 -16.73 13.93
C LEU A 253 -12.31 -17.51 15.19
N SER A 254 -13.18 -16.92 16.00
CA SER A 254 -13.81 -17.57 17.14
C SER A 254 -15.32 -17.33 17.11
N GLY A 255 -16.07 -18.39 16.86
CA GLY A 255 -17.50 -18.28 16.56
C GLY A 255 -17.74 -17.45 15.30
N ASP A 256 -18.40 -16.32 15.44
CA ASP A 256 -18.72 -15.36 14.37
C ASP A 256 -17.84 -14.10 14.41
N LYS A 257 -16.66 -14.16 15.06
CA LYS A 257 -15.80 -12.99 15.30
C LYS A 257 -14.39 -13.21 14.78
N PHE A 258 -13.89 -12.26 14.00
CA PHE A 258 -12.49 -12.15 13.60
C PHE A 258 -11.76 -11.22 14.56
N SER A 259 -10.78 -11.73 15.29
CA SER A 259 -9.94 -10.96 16.19
C SER A 259 -8.54 -10.80 15.60
N PHE A 260 -8.04 -9.56 15.57
CA PHE A 260 -6.78 -9.19 14.95
C PHE A 260 -5.68 -9.03 15.97
N TYR A 261 -4.57 -9.74 15.77
CA TYR A 261 -3.40 -9.75 16.66
C TYR A 261 -2.10 -9.56 15.88
N HIS A 262 -1.00 -9.29 16.60
CA HIS A 262 0.35 -9.36 16.07
C HIS A 262 1.36 -9.70 17.18
N HIS A 263 2.36 -10.52 16.86
CA HIS A 263 3.37 -10.99 17.82
C HIS A 263 4.55 -10.02 18.02
N GLY A 264 4.51 -8.82 17.46
CA GLY A 264 5.55 -7.82 17.65
C GLY A 264 6.80 -7.98 16.78
N LYS A 265 6.88 -9.01 15.93
CA LYS A 265 8.01 -9.19 15.01
C LYS A 265 8.18 -7.95 14.11
N ILE A 266 9.40 -7.42 14.05
CA ILE A 266 9.68 -6.19 13.31
C ILE A 266 11.02 -6.27 12.59
N GLY A 267 11.01 -6.01 11.28
CA GLY A 267 12.20 -5.86 10.47
C GLY A 267 12.71 -4.41 10.49
N ILE A 268 14.03 -4.25 10.50
CA ILE A 268 14.71 -2.93 10.50
C ILE A 268 15.66 -2.84 9.29
N GLY A 269 15.24 -3.34 8.16
CA GLY A 269 16.01 -3.35 6.93
C GLY A 269 17.34 -4.08 7.09
N ARG A 270 18.41 -3.51 6.57
CA ARG A 270 19.78 -4.10 6.63
C ARG A 270 20.30 -4.33 8.06
N ILE A 271 19.63 -3.76 9.07
CA ILE A 271 20.00 -3.93 10.48
C ILE A 271 19.54 -5.30 11.01
N GLY A 272 18.58 -5.95 10.35
CA GLY A 272 17.99 -7.21 10.76
C GLY A 272 16.68 -7.05 11.51
N SER A 273 16.41 -7.90 12.50
CA SER A 273 15.19 -7.88 13.30
C SER A 273 15.34 -7.02 14.56
N GLY A 274 14.29 -6.32 14.94
CA GLY A 274 14.17 -5.67 16.25
C GLY A 274 13.80 -6.67 17.34
N LYS A 275 13.88 -6.23 18.60
CA LYS A 275 13.50 -7.01 19.78
C LYS A 275 12.08 -6.70 20.18
N VAL A 276 11.29 -7.75 20.37
CA VAL A 276 9.87 -7.62 20.75
C VAL A 276 9.71 -6.95 22.11
N ASP A 277 10.58 -7.28 23.07
CA ASP A 277 10.54 -6.71 24.42
C ASP A 277 10.76 -5.19 24.41
N GLU A 278 11.69 -4.70 23.56
CA GLU A 278 11.93 -3.26 23.42
C GLU A 278 10.71 -2.54 22.77
N LEU A 279 10.07 -3.17 21.77
CA LEU A 279 8.83 -2.67 21.20
C LEU A 279 7.70 -2.66 22.23
N ARG A 280 7.62 -3.70 23.08
CA ARG A 280 6.61 -3.80 24.14
C ARG A 280 6.73 -2.66 25.14
N ILE A 281 7.93 -2.27 25.54
CA ILE A 281 8.16 -1.13 26.44
C ILE A 281 7.56 0.17 25.85
N LEU A 282 7.77 0.40 24.54
CA LEU A 282 7.15 1.55 23.88
C LEU A 282 5.63 1.43 23.81
N MET A 283 5.10 0.23 23.57
CA MET A 283 3.66 0.00 23.59
C MET A 283 3.05 0.23 24.98
N GLU A 284 3.73 -0.19 26.05
CA GLU A 284 3.33 0.08 27.44
C GLU A 284 3.31 1.58 27.75
N GLN A 285 4.24 2.32 27.19
CA GLN A 285 4.32 3.77 27.37
C GLN A 285 3.23 4.54 26.62
N TYR A 286 2.92 4.15 25.37
CA TYR A 286 2.09 4.96 24.47
C TYR A 286 0.69 4.40 24.24
N CYS A 287 0.52 3.09 24.15
CA CYS A 287 -0.74 2.42 23.85
C CYS A 287 -0.91 1.11 24.63
N PRO A 288 -0.91 1.16 25.98
CA PRO A 288 -1.00 -0.04 26.83
C PRO A 288 -2.28 -0.86 26.59
N GLN A 289 -3.36 -0.22 26.12
CA GLN A 289 -4.63 -0.87 25.82
C GLN A 289 -4.54 -1.88 24.66
N LEU A 290 -3.49 -1.81 23.84
CA LEU A 290 -3.26 -2.77 22.75
C LEU A 290 -2.50 -4.02 23.18
N ILE A 291 -2.03 -4.10 24.41
CA ILE A 291 -1.28 -5.24 24.93
C ILE A 291 -2.24 -6.31 25.41
N CYS A 292 -2.12 -7.52 24.86
CA CYS A 292 -2.93 -8.67 25.24
C CYS A 292 -2.04 -9.91 25.42
N GLY A 293 -1.70 -10.24 26.66
CA GLY A 293 -0.73 -11.30 26.94
C GLY A 293 0.60 -11.06 26.23
N ASP A 294 1.05 -12.01 25.43
CA ASP A 294 2.30 -11.90 24.68
C ASP A 294 2.14 -11.26 23.30
N GLN A 295 0.94 -10.82 22.95
CA GLN A 295 0.59 -10.26 21.66
C GLN A 295 0.08 -8.83 21.77
N PHE A 296 -0.09 -8.18 20.63
CA PHE A 296 -0.80 -6.91 20.47
C PHE A 296 -2.13 -7.19 19.81
N TYR A 297 -3.21 -6.66 20.37
CA TYR A 297 -4.59 -6.84 19.92
C TYR A 297 -5.13 -5.55 19.33
N PHE A 298 -5.77 -5.62 18.15
CA PHE A 298 -6.22 -4.42 17.44
C PHE A 298 -7.72 -4.27 17.37
N GLY A 299 -8.47 -5.32 17.60
CA GLY A 299 -9.93 -5.27 17.58
C GLY A 299 -10.56 -6.55 17.05
N THR A 300 -11.89 -6.55 17.06
CA THR A 300 -12.70 -7.67 16.60
C THR A 300 -13.80 -7.19 15.66
N LEU A 301 -13.97 -7.88 14.53
CA LEU A 301 -15.01 -7.65 13.55
C LEU A 301 -16.01 -8.82 13.54
N GLN A 302 -17.29 -8.54 13.29
CA GLN A 302 -18.36 -9.55 13.21
C GLN A 302 -18.43 -10.14 11.80
N ASN A 303 -18.44 -11.46 11.67
CA ASN A 303 -18.56 -12.18 10.39
C ASN A 303 -20.02 -12.39 9.99
N ASN A 304 -20.83 -11.35 9.93
CA ASN A 304 -22.26 -11.44 9.65
C ASN A 304 -22.84 -10.32 8.80
N LYS A 305 -21.99 -9.37 8.35
CA LYS A 305 -22.40 -8.21 7.56
C LYS A 305 -21.25 -7.63 6.74
N LEU A 306 -21.57 -6.76 5.80
CA LEU A 306 -20.57 -5.93 5.13
C LEU A 306 -19.94 -4.96 6.14
N PHE A 307 -18.61 -4.84 6.06
CA PHE A 307 -17.86 -3.85 6.84
C PHE A 307 -17.99 -2.46 6.20
N THR A 308 -18.01 -1.43 7.01
CA THR A 308 -17.97 -0.05 6.54
C THR A 308 -17.06 0.80 7.43
N LEU A 309 -16.47 1.87 6.87
CA LEU A 309 -15.68 2.82 7.64
C LEU A 309 -16.52 3.65 8.64
N ALA A 310 -17.83 3.55 8.60
CA ALA A 310 -18.73 4.13 9.61
C ALA A 310 -18.98 3.20 10.80
N ASP A 311 -18.65 1.91 10.68
CA ASP A 311 -18.84 0.96 11.78
C ASP A 311 -17.78 1.16 12.87
N ARG A 312 -18.18 1.40 14.11
CA ARG A 312 -17.25 1.63 15.21
C ARG A 312 -16.18 0.54 15.37
N PRO A 313 -16.47 -0.77 15.26
CA PRO A 313 -15.44 -1.80 15.30
C PRO A 313 -14.39 -1.67 14.19
N VAL A 314 -14.79 -1.28 12.97
CA VAL A 314 -13.87 -1.05 11.85
C VAL A 314 -13.02 0.20 12.10
N CYS A 315 -13.63 1.29 12.55
CA CYS A 315 -12.89 2.51 12.95
C CYS A 315 -11.83 2.18 14.01
N THR A 316 -12.23 1.47 15.08
CA THR A 316 -11.33 1.09 16.17
C THR A 316 -10.17 0.21 15.68
N LEU A 317 -10.42 -0.73 14.77
CA LEU A 317 -9.37 -1.55 14.16
C LEU A 317 -8.36 -0.67 13.41
N ILE A 318 -8.84 0.26 12.58
CA ILE A 318 -7.99 1.18 11.81
C ILE A 318 -7.19 2.10 12.74
N GLU A 319 -7.83 2.72 13.73
CA GLU A 319 -7.18 3.59 14.72
C GLU A 319 -6.06 2.86 15.49
N ASN A 320 -6.32 1.64 15.94
CA ASN A 320 -5.35 0.81 16.64
C ASN A 320 -4.18 0.38 15.75
N LEU A 321 -4.44 0.06 14.49
CA LEU A 321 -3.40 -0.27 13.52
C LEU A 321 -2.54 0.95 13.17
N ILE A 322 -3.11 2.17 13.08
CA ILE A 322 -2.36 3.42 12.92
C ILE A 322 -1.44 3.63 14.10
N SER A 323 -1.97 3.58 15.32
CA SER A 323 -1.19 3.76 16.56
C SER A 323 -0.04 2.76 16.64
N TYR A 324 -0.31 1.49 16.36
CA TYR A 324 0.72 0.46 16.34
C TYR A 324 1.78 0.69 15.26
N ALA A 325 1.39 1.07 14.06
CA ALA A 325 2.31 1.36 12.96
C ALA A 325 3.25 2.53 13.29
N LEU A 326 2.72 3.61 13.88
CA LEU A 326 3.50 4.76 14.36
C LEU A 326 4.52 4.36 15.42
N ILE A 327 4.13 3.57 16.42
CA ILE A 327 5.05 3.12 17.47
C ILE A 327 6.15 2.22 16.90
N ARG A 328 5.82 1.35 15.92
CA ARG A 328 6.81 0.55 15.21
C ARG A 328 7.83 1.43 14.47
N ASP A 329 7.38 2.54 13.92
CA ASP A 329 8.28 3.46 13.21
C ASP A 329 9.17 4.24 14.18
N ILE A 330 8.65 4.68 15.32
CA ILE A 330 9.45 5.23 16.43
C ILE A 330 10.55 4.25 16.81
N TYR A 331 10.20 3.00 17.08
CA TYR A 331 11.15 1.96 17.47
C TYR A 331 12.24 1.73 16.41
N ARG A 332 11.87 1.66 15.13
CA ARG A 332 12.84 1.55 14.02
C ARG A 332 13.84 2.69 14.02
N ASN A 333 13.35 3.92 14.20
CA ASN A 333 14.17 5.11 14.19
C ASN A 333 15.13 5.16 15.39
N GLU A 334 14.67 4.80 16.58
CA GLU A 334 15.53 4.69 17.77
C GLU A 334 16.66 3.66 17.59
N VAL A 335 16.34 2.48 17.03
CA VAL A 335 17.35 1.44 16.78
C VAL A 335 18.36 1.89 15.73
N ARG A 336 17.93 2.58 14.69
CA ARG A 336 18.83 3.16 13.66
C ARG A 336 19.77 4.19 14.27
N ILE A 337 19.28 5.10 15.11
CA ILE A 337 20.07 6.13 15.79
C ILE A 337 21.09 5.47 16.73
N ARG A 338 20.67 4.53 17.57
CA ARG A 338 21.57 3.79 18.48
C ARG A 338 22.70 3.09 17.76
N ARG A 339 22.44 2.49 16.61
CA ARG A 339 23.49 1.80 15.82
C ARG A 339 24.42 2.74 15.09
N SER A 340 23.92 3.85 14.56
CA SER A 340 24.75 4.90 13.95
C SER A 340 25.74 5.48 14.95
N ALA A 341 25.30 5.76 16.17
CA ALA A 341 26.16 6.22 17.25
C ALA A 341 27.24 5.18 17.61
N ALA A 342 26.87 3.90 17.72
CA ALA A 342 27.81 2.83 18.04
C ALA A 342 28.90 2.64 16.95
N SER A 343 28.53 2.74 15.66
CA SER A 343 29.49 2.63 14.54
C SER A 343 30.45 3.83 14.49
N SER A 344 29.97 5.03 14.78
CA SER A 344 30.82 6.24 14.89
C SER A 344 31.84 6.13 16.03
N PHE A 345 31.46 5.60 17.17
CA PHE A 345 32.39 5.33 18.29
C PHE A 345 33.47 4.28 17.93
N HIS A 346 33.10 3.27 17.16
CA HIS A 346 34.04 2.23 16.76
C HIS A 346 35.09 2.75 15.75
N SER A 347 34.67 3.60 14.81
CA SER A 347 35.56 4.24 13.83
C SER A 347 36.56 5.18 14.51
N ILE A 348 36.10 5.98 15.47
CA ILE A 348 36.96 6.90 16.24
C ILE A 348 38.00 6.12 17.09
N LYS A 349 37.60 5.02 17.73
CA LYS A 349 38.53 4.13 18.46
C LYS A 349 39.56 3.48 17.54
N LYS A 350 39.18 3.08 16.33
CA LYS A 350 40.09 2.47 15.34
C LYS A 350 41.11 3.52 14.83
N GLN A 351 40.68 4.74 14.56
CA GLN A 351 41.59 5.83 14.16
C GLN A 351 42.57 6.22 15.26
N LYS A 352 42.13 6.29 16.54
CA LYS A 352 43.03 6.57 17.67
C LYS A 352 44.05 5.45 17.89
N ARG A 353 43.72 4.17 17.65
CA ARG A 353 44.67 3.06 17.74
C ARG A 353 45.67 3.01 16.57
N GLN A 354 45.31 3.53 15.39
CA GLN A 354 46.24 3.64 14.25
C GLN A 354 47.20 4.82 14.35
N LYS A 355 46.82 5.88 15.08
CA LYS A 355 47.71 7.05 15.35
C LYS A 355 48.66 6.83 16.54
N ALA A 356 48.43 5.77 17.32
CA ALA A 356 49.24 5.43 18.48
C ALA A 356 50.25 4.28 18.22
N LYS A 357 50.32 3.76 16.99
CA LYS A 357 51.37 2.91 16.43
C LYS A 357 52.22 3.74 15.44
#